data_2db2b68b317fc2b0b4604a40862f54e6
#
_entry.id   2db2b68b317fc2b0b4604a40862f54e6
#
_cell.length_a   1.000
_cell.length_b   1.000
_cell.length_c   1.000
_cell.angle_alpha   90.00
_cell.angle_beta   90.00
_cell.angle_gamma   90.00
#
_symmetry.space_group_name_H-M   'P 1'
#
loop_
_entity.id
_entity.type
_entity.pdbx_description
1 polymer ?
#
loop_
_entity_poly.entity_id
_entity_poly.type
_entity_poly.pdbx_seq_one_letter_code
_entity_poly.pdbx_strand_id
1 'polypeptide(L)'
;MKLKRFSALAVCVLLSSCGGGDSTSSSSPVVTIPSSTTPPTAPTPLAPAPITYTSATLSKSYQIHTASSSDVVPEYVYGGVTNPRGIADIFPQGSISVDFQKDRFPELIVPLNKAYGTPVFARLPYLYLSNDNGRLEFRQAVNDQFPSVFGARRSAFLTVNGTPAAFFVAHNVSGVYNDPTAYGTAVLAVGGTSGTRVRADLIPRLTTQPGLAANGTDAHAMAAGDINGDGKHDILIANWRHREGFEPLFLFQNAEGSFTSRSSTFLDQLNSVPLLNPTQIPNGQNNLWLDVHLADFNGDKYDDIVAGFGHGSAYSYVFWNNKGNFSFDDKTPLPATVYGTENTLHMETRTTDMDKDGDLDLIISHSRYSPFYGGDYLQIIRNDAGKFVDITSTAIRQDNSDIYAGFLKWSPALYIRDLNKDGKDDMVFARQDGALRIYINENGSTFRNFNVSLPPSEGSGKLIGFDDFDGDGNFEAVYWQYGGTADRKDYYVNLYKLIFT
;
A
#
# COMPACT_ATOMS: atom_id res chain seq x y z
N MET A 1 55.57 -15.98 21.07
CA MET A 1 56.81 -15.76 20.33
C MET A 1 56.56 -14.81 19.18
N LYS A 2 57.13 -13.60 19.29
CA LYS A 2 57.34 -12.53 18.30
C LYS A 2 56.16 -11.91 17.53
N LEU A 3 55.86 -10.68 17.97
CA LEU A 3 55.31 -9.54 17.24
C LEU A 3 56.05 -9.24 15.94
N LYS A 4 55.38 -8.69 14.94
CA LYS A 4 55.91 -7.55 14.17
C LYS A 4 54.77 -6.63 13.72
N ARG A 5 54.82 -5.41 14.21
CA ARG A 5 54.17 -4.19 13.71
C ARG A 5 54.89 -3.70 12.48
N PHE A 6 54.21 -3.09 11.53
CA PHE A 6 54.78 -2.03 10.71
C PHE A 6 53.76 -0.88 10.52
N SER A 7 54.34 0.29 10.69
CA SER A 7 53.70 1.59 10.80
C SER A 7 53.54 2.29 9.47
N ALA A 8 52.71 3.33 9.52
CA ALA A 8 52.37 4.37 8.58
C ALA A 8 53.55 5.08 7.85
N LEU A 9 53.21 5.69 6.74
CA LEU A 9 53.85 6.95 6.31
C LEU A 9 52.87 7.81 5.48
N ALA A 10 52.57 8.98 6.03
CA ALA A 10 51.93 10.10 5.34
C ALA A 10 53.04 10.90 4.63
N VAL A 11 52.74 11.43 3.44
CA VAL A 11 53.57 12.42 2.77
C VAL A 11 52.74 13.62 2.37
N CYS A 12 52.94 14.71 3.10
CA CYS A 12 52.59 16.07 2.68
C CYS A 12 53.69 16.59 1.76
N VAL A 13 53.36 17.23 0.65
CA VAL A 13 54.26 18.07 -0.11
C VAL A 13 53.67 19.47 -0.22
N LEU A 14 54.33 20.38 0.50
CA LEU A 14 54.26 21.84 0.34
C LEU A 14 55.32 22.26 -0.66
N LEU A 15 55.02 23.09 -1.63
CA LEU A 15 55.96 23.87 -2.39
C LEU A 15 55.55 25.33 -2.42
N SER A 16 56.33 26.12 -1.71
CA SER A 16 56.45 27.57 -1.83
C SER A 16 57.64 27.93 -2.72
N SER A 17 57.52 28.91 -3.58
CA SER A 17 58.66 29.70 -3.99
C SER A 17 58.27 31.13 -4.34
N CYS A 18 58.93 32.04 -3.73
CA CYS A 18 58.99 33.46 -4.00
C CYS A 18 59.86 33.77 -5.22
N GLY A 19 59.64 34.91 -5.85
CA GLY A 19 60.59 35.55 -6.77
C GLY A 19 60.02 36.88 -7.26
N GLY A 20 60.53 37.98 -6.77
CA GLY A 20 60.15 39.35 -7.06
C GLY A 20 60.87 39.92 -8.31
N GLY A 21 60.44 41.08 -8.75
CA GLY A 21 61.07 41.87 -9.80
C GLY A 21 60.21 43.07 -10.22
N ASP A 22 60.76 44.23 -10.03
CA ASP A 22 60.26 45.61 -10.09
C ASP A 22 59.78 46.13 -11.44
N SER A 23 58.95 47.15 -11.34
CA SER A 23 58.77 48.40 -12.03
C SER A 23 58.33 48.45 -13.50
N THR A 24 57.23 49.10 -13.80
CA THR A 24 57.17 50.48 -14.30
C THR A 24 55.73 50.85 -14.60
N SER A 25 55.39 52.08 -14.21
CA SER A 25 54.10 52.76 -14.40
C SER A 25 53.77 53.02 -15.86
N SER A 26 52.53 52.74 -16.27
CA SER A 26 51.83 53.50 -17.30
C SER A 26 50.32 53.56 -16.98
N SER A 27 49.86 54.72 -16.71
CA SER A 27 48.44 55.04 -16.49
C SER A 27 47.66 54.94 -17.79
N SER A 28 46.67 54.07 -17.82
CA SER A 28 45.62 54.10 -18.87
C SER A 28 44.28 54.40 -18.16
N PRO A 29 43.37 55.19 -18.81
CA PRO A 29 42.16 55.67 -18.18
C PRO A 29 41.18 54.51 -17.90
N VAL A 30 40.63 54.48 -16.68
CA VAL A 30 39.55 53.61 -16.27
C VAL A 30 38.27 54.06 -16.99
N VAL A 31 37.84 53.26 -17.96
CA VAL A 31 36.49 53.35 -18.55
C VAL A 31 35.57 52.66 -17.54
N THR A 32 34.80 53.42 -16.82
CA THR A 32 33.69 52.93 -16.02
C THR A 32 32.59 52.47 -16.96
N ILE A 33 32.41 51.15 -17.11
CA ILE A 33 31.24 50.56 -17.75
C ILE A 33 30.08 50.66 -16.74
N PRO A 34 28.93 51.24 -17.08
CA PRO A 34 27.79 51.25 -16.18
C PRO A 34 27.31 49.84 -15.97
N SER A 35 27.08 49.50 -14.70
CA SER A 35 26.57 48.19 -14.26
C SER A 35 25.30 47.79 -15.04
N SER A 36 25.32 46.58 -15.54
CA SER A 36 24.22 45.92 -16.23
C SER A 36 22.92 46.07 -15.49
N THR A 37 21.95 46.70 -16.13
CA THR A 37 20.56 46.58 -15.75
C THR A 37 20.15 45.10 -15.83
N THR A 38 19.78 44.53 -14.70
CA THR A 38 19.12 43.22 -14.64
C THR A 38 17.94 43.20 -15.64
N PRO A 39 17.80 42.18 -16.49
CA PRO A 39 16.63 42.05 -17.32
C PRO A 39 15.38 42.01 -16.42
N PRO A 40 14.26 42.60 -16.83
CA PRO A 40 13.03 42.48 -16.09
C PRO A 40 12.67 40.99 -15.97
N THR A 41 12.53 40.50 -14.75
CA THR A 41 11.99 39.17 -14.47
C THR A 41 10.64 39.06 -15.17
N ALA A 42 10.50 38.05 -16.03
CA ALA A 42 9.20 37.74 -16.63
C ALA A 42 8.21 37.54 -15.47
N PRO A 43 6.98 38.04 -15.59
CA PRO A 43 5.97 37.84 -14.56
C PRO A 43 5.77 36.32 -14.40
N THR A 44 5.94 35.83 -13.18
CA THR A 44 5.60 34.46 -12.81
C THR A 44 4.15 34.24 -13.25
N PRO A 45 3.84 33.17 -14.02
CA PRO A 45 2.46 32.86 -14.34
C PRO A 45 1.67 32.78 -13.03
N LEU A 46 0.59 33.54 -12.94
CA LEU A 46 -0.35 33.37 -11.84
C LEU A 46 -0.79 31.92 -11.82
N ALA A 47 -0.62 31.23 -10.69
CA ALA A 47 -1.20 29.93 -10.50
C ALA A 47 -2.69 30.01 -10.83
N PRO A 48 -3.25 29.06 -11.59
CA PRO A 48 -4.67 29.05 -11.90
C PRO A 48 -5.43 29.13 -10.57
N ALA A 49 -6.50 29.93 -10.54
CA ALA A 49 -7.34 30.02 -9.37
C ALA A 49 -7.83 28.61 -8.98
N PRO A 50 -7.83 28.24 -7.71
CA PRO A 50 -8.25 26.90 -7.29
C PRO A 50 -9.68 26.64 -7.79
N ILE A 51 -9.86 25.53 -8.53
CA ILE A 51 -11.16 25.10 -9.02
C ILE A 51 -11.99 24.70 -7.79
N THR A 52 -13.08 25.40 -7.53
CA THR A 52 -13.97 25.11 -6.42
C THR A 52 -15.06 24.16 -6.91
N TYR A 53 -14.94 22.89 -6.59
CA TYR A 53 -15.99 21.92 -6.83
C TYR A 53 -17.10 22.05 -5.79
N THR A 54 -18.35 21.88 -6.22
CA THR A 54 -19.54 21.93 -5.36
C THR A 54 -20.16 20.56 -5.14
N SER A 55 -19.94 19.63 -6.06
CA SER A 55 -20.40 18.24 -5.95
C SER A 55 -19.47 17.27 -6.65
N ALA A 56 -19.60 15.98 -6.29
CA ALA A 56 -18.98 14.87 -6.99
C ALA A 56 -19.99 13.74 -7.19
N THR A 57 -19.97 13.10 -8.36
CA THR A 57 -20.88 12.03 -8.74
C THR A 57 -20.14 10.92 -9.48
N LEU A 58 -20.75 9.71 -9.51
CA LEU A 58 -20.29 8.59 -10.32
C LEU A 58 -21.20 8.40 -11.52
N SER A 59 -20.62 8.39 -12.72
CA SER A 59 -21.30 8.12 -13.98
C SER A 59 -20.83 6.79 -14.56
N LYS A 60 -21.73 5.85 -14.83
CA LYS A 60 -21.39 4.53 -15.39
C LYS A 60 -20.79 4.68 -16.78
N SER A 61 -19.58 4.17 -16.96
CA SER A 61 -18.87 4.16 -18.23
C SER A 61 -19.20 2.89 -19.02
N TYR A 62 -18.92 1.72 -18.46
CA TYR A 62 -19.20 0.43 -19.09
C TYR A 62 -19.22 -0.71 -18.07
N GLN A 63 -19.58 -1.90 -18.56
CA GLN A 63 -19.68 -3.12 -17.78
C GLN A 63 -18.91 -4.26 -18.43
N ILE A 64 -18.21 -5.04 -17.61
CA ILE A 64 -17.52 -6.26 -18.03
C ILE A 64 -18.24 -7.45 -17.39
N HIS A 65 -18.64 -8.42 -18.19
CA HIS A 65 -19.11 -9.70 -17.69
C HIS A 65 -17.92 -10.61 -17.42
N THR A 66 -17.68 -11.00 -16.17
CA THR A 66 -16.46 -11.70 -15.79
C THR A 66 -16.65 -13.18 -15.52
N ALA A 67 -17.80 -13.63 -15.02
CA ALA A 67 -17.96 -15.04 -14.67
C ALA A 67 -19.44 -15.41 -14.50
N SER A 68 -19.76 -16.67 -14.77
CA SER A 68 -21.02 -17.29 -14.37
C SER A 68 -20.92 -17.87 -12.94
N SER A 69 -22.07 -18.14 -12.32
CA SER A 69 -22.13 -18.70 -10.96
C SER A 69 -21.39 -20.03 -10.77
N SER A 70 -21.11 -20.75 -11.87
CA SER A 70 -20.34 -22.00 -11.85
C SER A 70 -18.84 -21.80 -11.67
N ASP A 71 -18.35 -20.58 -11.95
CA ASP A 71 -16.92 -20.25 -11.96
C ASP A 71 -16.50 -19.52 -10.69
N VAL A 72 -17.45 -18.93 -9.96
CA VAL A 72 -17.23 -18.16 -8.74
C VAL A 72 -17.94 -18.84 -7.56
N VAL A 73 -17.22 -19.01 -6.52
CA VAL A 73 -17.42 -19.72 -5.23
C VAL A 73 -18.86 -19.94 -4.76
N PRO A 74 -19.19 -21.15 -4.27
CA PRO A 74 -20.48 -21.50 -3.69
C PRO A 74 -20.78 -20.73 -2.38
N GLU A 75 -22.06 -20.72 -1.99
CA GLU A 75 -22.58 -20.20 -0.73
C GLU A 75 -21.72 -20.62 0.47
N TYR A 76 -21.48 -19.69 1.40
CA TYR A 76 -20.78 -20.01 2.62
C TYR A 76 -21.49 -19.50 3.87
N VAL A 77 -21.22 -20.20 4.98
CA VAL A 77 -21.78 -19.88 6.30
C VAL A 77 -20.64 -19.40 7.20
N TYR A 78 -20.73 -18.18 7.72
CA TYR A 78 -19.84 -17.66 8.73
C TYR A 78 -20.61 -17.24 9.97
N GLY A 79 -20.20 -17.74 11.14
CA GLY A 79 -20.85 -17.39 12.40
C GLY A 79 -22.33 -17.74 12.48
N GLY A 80 -22.79 -18.77 11.74
CA GLY A 80 -24.20 -19.17 11.71
C GLY A 80 -25.09 -18.36 10.75
N VAL A 81 -24.51 -17.39 10.03
CA VAL A 81 -25.20 -16.61 9.02
C VAL A 81 -24.86 -17.16 7.64
N THR A 82 -25.86 -17.69 6.96
CA THR A 82 -25.74 -18.08 5.56
C THR A 82 -25.68 -16.81 4.71
N ASN A 83 -24.58 -16.60 3.98
CA ASN A 83 -24.57 -15.60 2.93
C ASN A 83 -25.08 -16.26 1.63
N PRO A 84 -26.37 -16.13 1.29
CA PRO A 84 -26.97 -16.83 0.16
C PRO A 84 -26.46 -16.34 -1.19
N ARG A 85 -25.60 -15.32 -1.20
CA ARG A 85 -25.20 -14.63 -2.42
C ARG A 85 -23.77 -14.99 -2.87
N GLY A 86 -23.07 -15.90 -2.15
CA GLY A 86 -21.78 -16.44 -2.59
C GLY A 86 -20.78 -15.40 -3.10
N ILE A 87 -20.89 -14.16 -2.62
CA ILE A 87 -19.89 -13.13 -2.92
C ILE A 87 -18.63 -13.64 -2.25
N ALA A 88 -17.69 -14.14 -3.03
CA ALA A 88 -16.35 -14.37 -2.55
C ALA A 88 -15.96 -13.14 -1.74
N ASP A 89 -15.43 -13.34 -0.54
CA ASP A 89 -14.88 -12.23 0.21
C ASP A 89 -13.73 -11.67 -0.60
N ILE A 90 -14.06 -10.67 -1.41
CA ILE A 90 -13.06 -9.87 -2.08
C ILE A 90 -12.54 -8.94 -1.00
N PHE A 91 -11.27 -9.05 -0.70
CA PHE A 91 -10.59 -8.06 0.11
C PHE A 91 -10.01 -7.00 -0.85
N PRO A 92 -10.66 -5.85 -0.98
CA PRO A 92 -10.18 -4.77 -1.85
C PRO A 92 -8.76 -4.34 -1.56
N GLN A 93 -8.31 -4.51 -0.31
CA GLN A 93 -6.93 -4.25 0.13
C GLN A 93 -5.87 -5.10 -0.58
N GLY A 94 -6.26 -6.23 -1.16
CA GLY A 94 -5.37 -7.04 -2.00
C GLY A 94 -5.46 -6.69 -3.48
N SER A 95 -6.40 -5.83 -3.87
CA SER A 95 -6.51 -5.38 -5.26
C SER A 95 -5.46 -4.32 -5.57
N ILE A 96 -4.94 -4.33 -6.80
CA ILE A 96 -3.92 -3.37 -7.22
C ILE A 96 -4.07 -3.03 -8.70
N SER A 97 -3.97 -1.74 -9.01
CA SER A 97 -3.82 -1.24 -10.36
C SER A 97 -2.34 -0.95 -10.63
N VAL A 98 -1.82 -1.42 -11.75
CA VAL A 98 -0.43 -1.22 -12.17
C VAL A 98 -0.35 -1.13 -13.68
N ASP A 99 0.28 -0.09 -14.19
CA ASP A 99 0.65 0.00 -15.59
C ASP A 99 1.86 -0.92 -15.87
N PHE A 100 1.59 -2.21 -16.09
CA PHE A 100 2.61 -3.22 -16.33
C PHE A 100 3.33 -3.05 -17.66
N GLN A 101 2.70 -2.46 -18.65
CA GLN A 101 3.22 -2.31 -19.99
C GLN A 101 3.88 -0.95 -20.23
N LYS A 102 3.74 -0.01 -19.28
CA LYS A 102 4.21 1.37 -19.36
C LYS A 102 3.60 2.13 -20.54
N ASP A 103 2.32 1.91 -20.78
CA ASP A 103 1.56 2.52 -21.85
C ASP A 103 0.55 3.57 -21.35
N ARG A 104 0.59 3.88 -20.05
CA ARG A 104 -0.30 4.79 -19.29
C ARG A 104 -1.68 4.23 -18.96
N PHE A 105 -1.99 3.00 -19.32
CA PHE A 105 -3.27 2.37 -19.06
C PHE A 105 -3.09 1.26 -18.04
N PRO A 106 -3.34 1.51 -16.75
CA PRO A 106 -3.09 0.51 -15.72
C PRO A 106 -4.03 -0.69 -15.85
N GLU A 107 -3.46 -1.88 -15.72
CA GLU A 107 -4.20 -3.11 -15.51
C GLU A 107 -4.69 -3.20 -14.08
N LEU A 108 -5.71 -4.04 -13.84
CA LEU A 108 -6.24 -4.30 -12.51
C LEU A 108 -6.15 -5.77 -12.15
N ILE A 109 -5.53 -6.08 -11.01
CA ILE A 109 -5.49 -7.42 -10.43
C ILE A 109 -6.29 -7.43 -9.13
N VAL A 110 -7.28 -8.32 -9.05
CA VAL A 110 -8.14 -8.48 -7.87
C VAL A 110 -8.03 -9.92 -7.37
N PRO A 111 -7.50 -10.15 -6.14
CA PRO A 111 -7.51 -11.48 -5.56
C PRO A 111 -8.93 -11.88 -5.18
N LEU A 112 -9.33 -13.07 -5.61
CA LEU A 112 -10.62 -13.68 -5.25
C LEU A 112 -10.39 -14.67 -4.11
N ASN A 113 -10.89 -14.35 -2.94
CA ASN A 113 -10.71 -15.20 -1.78
C ASN A 113 -11.67 -16.37 -1.75
N LYS A 114 -11.18 -17.50 -1.24
CA LYS A 114 -12.04 -18.63 -0.88
C LYS A 114 -12.93 -18.25 0.29
N ALA A 115 -14.19 -18.65 0.22
CA ALA A 115 -15.11 -18.56 1.35
C ALA A 115 -14.68 -19.49 2.51
N TYR A 116 -14.84 -19.01 3.75
CA TYR A 116 -14.59 -19.81 4.95
C TYR A 116 -15.39 -21.12 4.94
N GLY A 117 -14.73 -22.22 5.31
CA GLY A 117 -15.37 -23.50 5.59
C GLY A 117 -15.74 -24.38 4.41
N THR A 118 -15.37 -24.04 3.18
CA THR A 118 -15.61 -24.91 2.01
C THR A 118 -14.32 -25.52 1.46
N PRO A 119 -14.30 -26.84 1.12
CA PRO A 119 -13.14 -27.44 0.49
C PRO A 119 -13.00 -27.10 -1.01
N VAL A 120 -13.91 -26.29 -1.56
CA VAL A 120 -13.95 -25.98 -2.98
C VAL A 120 -13.09 -24.78 -3.29
N PHE A 121 -12.08 -24.96 -4.13
CA PHE A 121 -11.23 -23.89 -4.66
C PHE A 121 -12.04 -23.05 -5.64
N ALA A 122 -11.88 -21.74 -5.58
CA ALA A 122 -12.34 -20.87 -6.66
C ALA A 122 -11.59 -21.27 -7.95
N ARG A 123 -12.32 -21.47 -9.04
CA ARG A 123 -11.69 -21.74 -10.35
C ARG A 123 -10.87 -20.56 -10.85
N LEU A 124 -11.20 -19.35 -10.36
CA LEU A 124 -10.46 -18.14 -10.63
C LEU A 124 -9.89 -17.61 -9.30
N PRO A 125 -8.61 -17.88 -8.98
CA PRO A 125 -7.98 -17.35 -7.77
C PRO A 125 -7.73 -15.85 -7.84
N TYR A 126 -7.57 -15.31 -9.05
CA TYR A 126 -7.42 -13.89 -9.33
C TYR A 126 -8.29 -13.48 -10.49
N LEU A 127 -8.76 -12.25 -10.45
CA LEU A 127 -9.34 -11.57 -11.59
C LEU A 127 -8.28 -10.61 -12.14
N TYR A 128 -7.71 -10.96 -13.27
CA TYR A 128 -6.84 -10.06 -14.02
C TYR A 128 -7.63 -9.40 -15.14
N LEU A 129 -7.70 -8.09 -15.09
CA LEU A 129 -8.26 -7.27 -16.15
C LEU A 129 -7.10 -6.57 -16.88
N SER A 130 -6.85 -6.99 -18.12
CA SER A 130 -5.93 -6.28 -19.00
C SER A 130 -6.53 -4.94 -19.40
N ASN A 131 -5.68 -3.97 -19.69
CA ASN A 131 -6.11 -2.69 -20.20
C ASN A 131 -5.62 -2.50 -21.64
N ASP A 132 -6.53 -2.49 -22.58
CA ASP A 132 -6.23 -2.26 -23.99
C ASP A 132 -6.68 -0.85 -24.38
N ASN A 133 -5.73 0.08 -24.46
CA ASN A 133 -5.97 1.46 -24.89
C ASN A 133 -7.11 2.16 -24.12
N GLY A 134 -7.10 2.05 -22.80
CA GLY A 134 -8.09 2.69 -21.92
C GLY A 134 -9.36 1.89 -21.71
N ARG A 135 -9.35 0.60 -22.01
CA ARG A 135 -10.47 -0.30 -21.74
C ARG A 135 -10.04 -1.57 -21.05
N LEU A 136 -10.55 -1.77 -19.83
CA LEU A 136 -10.33 -3.01 -19.08
C LEU A 136 -11.09 -4.17 -19.73
N GLU A 137 -10.42 -5.30 -19.89
CA GLU A 137 -10.96 -6.53 -20.46
C GLU A 137 -10.53 -7.76 -19.64
N PHE A 138 -11.44 -8.72 -19.50
CA PHE A 138 -11.11 -10.00 -18.88
C PHE A 138 -10.37 -10.91 -19.87
N ARG A 139 -9.19 -11.42 -19.45
CA ARG A 139 -8.39 -12.33 -20.27
C ARG A 139 -8.08 -13.62 -19.53
N GLN A 140 -8.77 -14.70 -19.89
CA GLN A 140 -8.64 -16.01 -19.27
C GLN A 140 -7.19 -16.53 -19.29
N ALA A 141 -6.50 -16.41 -20.43
CA ALA A 141 -5.14 -16.93 -20.60
C ALA A 141 -4.11 -16.32 -19.64
N VAL A 142 -4.33 -15.09 -19.16
CA VAL A 142 -3.48 -14.48 -18.13
C VAL A 142 -3.91 -14.98 -16.75
N ASN A 143 -5.22 -15.10 -16.51
CA ASN A 143 -5.75 -15.60 -15.25
C ASN A 143 -5.29 -17.02 -14.95
N ASP A 144 -5.15 -17.88 -15.98
CA ASP A 144 -4.68 -19.27 -15.85
C ASP A 144 -3.23 -19.41 -15.38
N GLN A 145 -2.44 -18.32 -15.40
CA GLN A 145 -1.06 -18.30 -14.89
C GLN A 145 -1.01 -18.14 -13.37
N PHE A 146 -2.07 -17.61 -12.75
CA PHE A 146 -2.09 -17.40 -11.32
C PHE A 146 -2.38 -18.71 -10.59
N PRO A 147 -1.58 -19.04 -9.56
CA PRO A 147 -1.83 -20.23 -8.75
C PRO A 147 -3.11 -20.05 -7.93
N SER A 148 -3.75 -21.17 -7.60
CA SER A 148 -4.83 -21.16 -6.61
C SER A 148 -4.28 -20.68 -5.28
N VAL A 149 -4.83 -19.57 -4.77
CA VAL A 149 -4.44 -19.00 -3.47
C VAL A 149 -5.62 -18.91 -2.54
N PHE A 150 -5.30 -19.03 -1.25
CA PHE A 150 -6.25 -18.75 -0.19
C PHE A 150 -5.99 -17.35 0.32
N GLY A 151 -7.02 -16.49 0.31
CA GLY A 151 -7.03 -15.27 1.05
C GLY A 151 -5.87 -14.31 0.79
N ALA A 152 -5.54 -14.03 -0.49
CA ALA A 152 -4.61 -12.94 -0.77
C ALA A 152 -5.19 -11.63 -0.23
N ARG A 153 -4.60 -11.13 0.86
CA ARG A 153 -5.10 -9.96 1.58
C ARG A 153 -4.34 -8.69 1.26
N ARG A 154 -3.10 -8.84 0.83
CA ARG A 154 -2.22 -7.70 0.57
C ARG A 154 -1.51 -7.87 -0.74
N SER A 155 -1.34 -6.74 -1.38
CA SER A 155 -0.49 -6.56 -2.54
C SER A 155 0.38 -5.32 -2.35
N ALA A 156 1.51 -5.30 -3.02
CA ALA A 156 2.34 -4.12 -3.12
C ALA A 156 2.83 -3.95 -4.55
N PHE A 157 2.89 -2.69 -4.98
CA PHE A 157 3.62 -2.30 -6.18
C PHE A 157 5.12 -2.36 -5.91
N LEU A 158 5.88 -2.80 -6.88
CA LEU A 158 7.34 -2.75 -6.89
C LEU A 158 7.86 -2.69 -8.32
N THR A 159 9.16 -2.56 -8.46
CA THR A 159 9.82 -2.78 -9.75
C THR A 159 10.80 -3.94 -9.65
N VAL A 160 10.82 -4.80 -10.66
CA VAL A 160 11.83 -5.84 -10.82
C VAL A 160 12.75 -5.43 -11.97
N ASN A 161 13.99 -5.06 -11.64
CA ASN A 161 14.92 -4.48 -12.60
C ASN A 161 14.30 -3.33 -13.44
N GLY A 162 13.60 -2.42 -12.76
CA GLY A 162 12.92 -1.29 -13.38
C GLY A 162 11.65 -1.64 -14.18
N THR A 163 11.22 -2.90 -14.18
CA THR A 163 9.94 -3.33 -14.78
C THR A 163 8.84 -3.31 -13.72
N PRO A 164 7.69 -2.69 -13.98
CA PRO A 164 6.57 -2.69 -13.04
C PRO A 164 6.13 -4.10 -12.66
N ALA A 165 5.86 -4.30 -11.40
CA ALA A 165 5.47 -5.58 -10.83
C ALA A 165 4.50 -5.40 -9.67
N ALA A 166 3.78 -6.47 -9.35
CA ALA A 166 2.95 -6.56 -8.15
C ALA A 166 3.26 -7.85 -7.40
N PHE A 167 3.46 -7.75 -6.09
CA PHE A 167 3.64 -8.89 -5.22
C PHE A 167 2.42 -9.07 -4.33
N PHE A 168 2.03 -10.32 -4.14
CA PHE A 168 0.86 -10.71 -3.35
C PHE A 168 1.26 -11.71 -2.29
N VAL A 169 0.70 -11.55 -1.09
CA VAL A 169 0.80 -12.54 -0.03
C VAL A 169 -0.59 -13.04 0.37
N ALA A 170 -0.65 -14.28 0.78
CA ALA A 170 -1.89 -14.91 1.20
C ALA A 170 -1.88 -15.18 2.70
N HIS A 171 -3.09 -15.13 3.28
CA HIS A 171 -3.35 -15.50 4.65
C HIS A 171 -4.31 -16.68 4.69
N ASN A 172 -4.08 -17.65 5.56
CA ASN A 172 -5.00 -18.75 5.73
C ASN A 172 -6.27 -18.30 6.47
N VAL A 173 -7.32 -18.12 5.72
CA VAL A 173 -8.66 -17.79 6.23
C VAL A 173 -9.59 -19.00 6.43
N SER A 174 -9.09 -20.24 6.19
CA SER A 174 -9.98 -21.41 6.18
C SER A 174 -10.38 -21.90 7.59
N GLY A 175 -9.80 -21.37 8.66
CA GLY A 175 -10.02 -21.88 10.01
C GLY A 175 -9.50 -23.31 10.27
N VAL A 176 -8.97 -23.96 9.23
CA VAL A 176 -8.38 -25.30 9.32
C VAL A 176 -6.90 -25.15 9.56
N TYR A 177 -6.56 -24.84 10.79
CA TYR A 177 -5.22 -24.46 11.20
C TYR A 177 -4.14 -25.54 11.04
N ASN A 178 -4.50 -26.78 10.69
CA ASN A 178 -3.58 -27.91 10.58
C ASN A 178 -3.55 -28.55 9.19
N ASP A 179 -4.17 -27.95 8.18
CA ASP A 179 -4.12 -28.48 6.81
C ASP A 179 -2.97 -27.82 6.04
N PRO A 180 -1.88 -28.55 5.75
CA PRO A 180 -0.75 -28.00 5.00
C PRO A 180 -1.09 -27.66 3.54
N THR A 181 -2.25 -28.09 3.05
CA THR A 181 -2.74 -27.74 1.71
C THR A 181 -3.57 -26.46 1.69
N ALA A 182 -3.89 -25.91 2.87
CA ALA A 182 -4.74 -24.73 3.03
C ALA A 182 -3.95 -23.40 3.04
N TYR A 183 -2.64 -23.43 2.82
CA TYR A 183 -1.81 -22.23 2.79
C TYR A 183 -1.80 -21.59 1.41
N GLY A 184 -1.85 -20.27 1.40
CA GLY A 184 -1.71 -19.51 0.18
C GLY A 184 -0.26 -19.47 -0.29
N THR A 185 -0.11 -19.06 -1.51
CA THR A 185 1.18 -18.96 -2.21
C THR A 185 1.46 -17.49 -2.50
N ALA A 186 2.67 -17.03 -2.21
CA ALA A 186 3.11 -15.72 -2.69
C ALA A 186 3.14 -15.69 -4.21
N VAL A 187 2.71 -14.59 -4.79
CA VAL A 187 2.65 -14.40 -6.24
C VAL A 187 3.39 -13.12 -6.61
N LEU A 188 4.28 -13.22 -7.58
CA LEU A 188 4.93 -12.08 -8.22
C LEU A 188 4.47 -12.00 -9.67
N ALA A 189 3.70 -10.96 -9.99
CA ALA A 189 3.31 -10.63 -11.35
C ALA A 189 4.25 -9.53 -11.88
N VAL A 190 4.89 -9.77 -13.01
CA VAL A 190 5.86 -8.85 -13.62
C VAL A 190 5.39 -8.47 -15.01
N GLY A 191 5.40 -7.19 -15.30
CA GLY A 191 5.05 -6.64 -16.60
C GLY A 191 6.07 -6.95 -17.70
N GLY A 192 5.74 -6.55 -18.90
CA GLY A 192 6.61 -6.66 -20.07
C GLY A 192 5.88 -6.29 -21.37
N THR A 193 6.61 -6.09 -22.44
CA THR A 193 6.05 -5.71 -23.74
C THR A 193 5.05 -6.71 -24.34
N SER A 194 5.05 -7.94 -23.84
CA SER A 194 4.10 -9.01 -24.25
C SER A 194 3.01 -9.28 -23.22
N GLY A 195 2.82 -8.37 -22.26
CA GLY A 195 1.85 -8.48 -21.17
C GLY A 195 2.46 -8.95 -19.86
N THR A 196 1.59 -9.19 -18.88
CA THR A 196 1.95 -9.56 -17.51
C THR A 196 2.21 -11.07 -17.40
N ARG A 197 3.22 -11.46 -16.63
CA ARG A 197 3.59 -12.86 -16.36
C ARG A 197 3.79 -13.09 -14.87
N VAL A 198 3.35 -14.27 -14.41
CA VAL A 198 3.68 -14.76 -13.06
C VAL A 198 5.10 -15.35 -13.06
N ARG A 199 5.94 -14.87 -12.14
CA ARG A 199 7.37 -15.21 -12.03
C ARG A 199 7.70 -15.86 -10.68
N ALA A 200 7.21 -17.08 -10.48
CA ALA A 200 7.49 -17.86 -9.28
C ALA A 200 9.00 -18.20 -9.13
N ASP A 201 9.74 -18.24 -10.25
CA ASP A 201 11.18 -18.51 -10.30
C ASP A 201 12.04 -17.42 -9.65
N LEU A 202 11.50 -16.21 -9.49
CA LEU A 202 12.19 -15.08 -8.83
C LEU A 202 11.99 -15.06 -7.31
N ILE A 203 11.02 -15.85 -6.79
CA ILE A 203 10.68 -15.89 -5.35
C ILE A 203 11.52 -17.00 -4.69
N PRO A 204 12.27 -16.70 -3.60
CA PRO A 204 13.01 -17.72 -2.87
C PRO A 204 12.06 -18.65 -2.10
N ARG A 205 12.61 -19.69 -1.46
CA ARG A 205 11.84 -20.44 -0.47
C ARG A 205 11.48 -19.55 0.72
N LEU A 206 10.18 -19.43 1.01
CA LEU A 206 9.65 -18.58 2.08
C LEU A 206 9.34 -19.33 3.37
N THR A 207 9.14 -20.67 3.27
CA THR A 207 8.81 -21.52 4.41
C THR A 207 10.04 -22.28 4.91
N THR A 208 10.17 -22.43 6.21
CA THR A 208 11.32 -23.11 6.85
C THR A 208 11.10 -24.59 7.05
N GLN A 209 9.85 -25.07 7.08
CA GLN A 209 9.54 -26.49 7.32
C GLN A 209 9.52 -27.34 6.05
N PRO A 210 10.08 -28.55 6.09
CA PRO A 210 9.86 -29.56 5.07
C PRO A 210 8.38 -29.92 4.94
N GLY A 211 7.90 -30.08 3.72
CA GLY A 211 6.51 -30.45 3.43
C GLY A 211 5.57 -29.27 3.16
N LEU A 212 5.94 -28.04 3.55
CA LEU A 212 5.22 -26.85 3.13
C LEU A 212 5.64 -26.42 1.71
N ALA A 213 4.73 -25.80 0.98
CA ALA A 213 5.04 -25.22 -0.33
C ALA A 213 6.18 -24.20 -0.21
N ALA A 214 7.15 -24.25 -1.12
CA ALA A 214 8.35 -23.40 -1.03
C ALA A 214 8.04 -21.90 -0.92
N ASN A 215 7.03 -21.44 -1.66
CA ASN A 215 6.57 -20.05 -1.70
C ASN A 215 5.26 -19.83 -0.93
N GLY A 216 4.94 -20.70 0.03
CA GLY A 216 3.78 -20.56 0.91
C GLY A 216 3.92 -19.36 1.83
N THR A 217 2.81 -18.67 2.12
CA THR A 217 2.72 -17.58 3.08
C THR A 217 1.51 -17.75 3.99
N ASP A 218 1.61 -17.19 5.19
CA ASP A 218 0.49 -16.97 6.07
C ASP A 218 0.57 -15.52 6.59
N ALA A 219 0.55 -14.57 5.65
CA ALA A 219 0.79 -13.17 5.91
C ALA A 219 -0.51 -12.37 5.92
N HIS A 220 -0.67 -11.54 6.94
CA HIS A 220 -1.75 -10.57 7.03
C HIS A 220 -1.35 -9.20 6.48
N ALA A 221 -0.06 -8.92 6.49
CA ALA A 221 0.50 -7.66 6.02
C ALA A 221 1.80 -7.88 5.24
N MET A 222 2.06 -6.96 4.34
CA MET A 222 3.32 -6.87 3.59
C MET A 222 3.52 -5.45 3.06
N ALA A 223 4.78 -5.11 2.77
CA ALA A 223 5.16 -3.87 2.12
C ALA A 223 6.33 -4.07 1.17
N ALA A 224 6.46 -3.18 0.19
CA ALA A 224 7.62 -3.10 -0.69
C ALA A 224 8.25 -1.70 -0.58
N GLY A 225 9.59 -1.65 -0.54
CA GLY A 225 10.37 -0.42 -0.42
C GLY A 225 11.87 -0.69 -0.46
N ASP A 226 12.69 0.35 -0.46
CA ASP A 226 14.16 0.22 -0.48
C ASP A 226 14.72 0.12 0.95
N ILE A 227 14.77 -1.10 1.48
CA ILE A 227 15.20 -1.35 2.86
C ILE A 227 16.73 -1.14 3.02
N ASN A 228 17.50 -1.46 1.99
CA ASN A 228 18.97 -1.49 2.09
C ASN A 228 19.66 -0.29 1.42
N GLY A 229 18.91 0.63 0.82
CA GLY A 229 19.41 1.85 0.18
C GLY A 229 20.10 1.61 -1.17
N ASP A 230 19.80 0.50 -1.85
CA ASP A 230 20.42 0.17 -3.14
C ASP A 230 19.60 0.64 -4.37
N GLY A 231 18.50 1.31 -4.13
CA GLY A 231 17.59 1.85 -5.16
C GLY A 231 16.64 0.83 -5.76
N LYS A 232 16.56 -0.39 -5.20
CA LYS A 232 15.62 -1.42 -5.64
C LYS A 232 14.56 -1.67 -4.56
N HIS A 233 13.40 -2.10 -5.00
CA HIS A 233 12.37 -2.50 -4.04
C HIS A 233 12.69 -3.87 -3.44
N ASP A 234 12.79 -3.87 -2.14
CA ASP A 234 12.78 -5.05 -1.28
C ASP A 234 11.36 -5.30 -0.78
N ILE A 235 11.13 -6.40 -0.07
CA ILE A 235 9.80 -6.75 0.44
C ILE A 235 9.91 -7.16 1.91
N LEU A 236 9.00 -6.63 2.74
CA LEU A 236 8.75 -7.13 4.08
C LEU A 236 7.47 -7.97 4.06
N ILE A 237 7.58 -9.24 4.44
CA ILE A 237 6.44 -10.13 4.64
C ILE A 237 6.21 -10.30 6.14
N ALA A 238 5.08 -9.84 6.64
CA ALA A 238 4.68 -9.98 8.02
C ALA A 238 3.82 -11.25 8.19
N ASN A 239 4.48 -12.40 8.14
CA ASN A 239 3.85 -13.68 8.39
C ASN A 239 3.38 -13.81 9.84
N TRP A 240 2.32 -14.55 10.05
CA TRP A 240 1.75 -14.81 11.35
C TRP A 240 2.51 -15.94 12.06
N ARG A 241 3.36 -15.59 13.03
CA ARG A 241 4.29 -16.53 13.70
C ARG A 241 3.66 -17.63 14.54
N HIS A 242 2.36 -17.61 14.83
CA HIS A 242 1.75 -18.70 15.58
C HIS A 242 1.81 -20.07 14.87
N ARG A 243 2.35 -20.10 13.65
CA ARG A 243 2.55 -21.31 12.85
C ARG A 243 4.02 -21.50 12.55
N GLU A 244 4.54 -22.63 13.02
CA GLU A 244 5.89 -23.05 12.66
C GLU A 244 6.07 -23.06 11.14
N GLY A 245 7.16 -22.47 10.68
CA GLY A 245 7.55 -22.44 9.27
C GLY A 245 7.09 -21.23 8.48
N PHE A 246 6.40 -20.27 9.13
CA PHE A 246 5.96 -19.00 8.55
C PHE A 246 6.43 -17.84 9.42
N GLU A 247 7.72 -17.63 9.52
CA GLU A 247 8.30 -16.49 10.20
C GLU A 247 8.20 -15.24 9.32
N PRO A 248 8.16 -14.02 9.90
CA PRO A 248 8.28 -12.79 9.13
C PRO A 248 9.65 -12.70 8.47
N LEU A 249 9.71 -12.16 7.25
CA LEU A 249 10.88 -12.19 6.40
C LEU A 249 11.10 -10.85 5.71
N PHE A 250 12.38 -10.49 5.54
CA PHE A 250 12.80 -9.57 4.49
C PHE A 250 13.17 -10.35 3.24
N LEU A 251 12.77 -9.83 2.07
CA LEU A 251 13.20 -10.30 0.76
C LEU A 251 13.96 -9.17 0.09
N PHE A 252 15.24 -9.39 -0.16
CA PHE A 252 16.10 -8.40 -0.82
C PHE A 252 16.22 -8.72 -2.31
N GLN A 253 15.96 -7.73 -3.15
CA GLN A 253 16.09 -7.87 -4.60
C GLN A 253 17.56 -7.79 -5.00
N ASN A 254 18.07 -8.81 -5.71
CA ASN A 254 19.42 -8.81 -6.25
C ASN A 254 19.51 -8.13 -7.63
N ALA A 255 20.72 -8.08 -8.19
CA ALA A 255 20.96 -7.44 -9.48
C ALA A 255 20.24 -8.12 -10.66
N GLU A 256 19.95 -9.42 -10.55
CA GLU A 256 19.24 -10.21 -11.56
C GLU A 256 17.71 -10.09 -11.45
N GLY A 257 17.21 -9.39 -10.42
CA GLY A 257 15.78 -9.20 -10.16
C GLY A 257 15.11 -10.35 -9.43
N SER A 258 15.85 -11.38 -9.02
CA SER A 258 15.37 -12.39 -8.08
C SER A 258 15.54 -11.92 -6.64
N PHE A 259 14.85 -12.57 -5.71
CA PHE A 259 14.88 -12.21 -4.31
C PHE A 259 15.64 -13.23 -3.46
N THR A 260 16.28 -12.75 -2.40
CA THR A 260 16.87 -13.57 -1.35
C THR A 260 16.16 -13.30 -0.03
N SER A 261 15.78 -14.36 0.70
CA SER A 261 15.12 -14.22 2.00
C SER A 261 16.12 -14.07 3.11
N ARG A 262 15.79 -13.23 4.10
CA ARG A 262 16.54 -13.05 5.34
C ARG A 262 15.60 -12.94 6.53
N SER A 263 15.81 -13.78 7.53
CA SER A 263 15.21 -13.61 8.86
C SER A 263 16.00 -12.56 9.66
N SER A 264 15.39 -12.00 10.67
CA SER A 264 16.01 -10.97 11.51
C SER A 264 15.55 -11.11 12.95
N THR A 265 16.47 -10.97 13.90
CA THR A 265 16.14 -10.92 15.33
C THR A 265 15.19 -9.77 15.65
N PHE A 266 15.26 -8.67 14.94
CA PHE A 266 14.29 -7.57 15.02
C PHE A 266 12.87 -8.03 14.69
N LEU A 267 12.67 -8.75 13.59
CA LEU A 267 11.35 -9.29 13.21
C LEU A 267 10.84 -10.30 14.25
N ASP A 268 11.75 -11.07 14.86
CA ASP A 268 11.42 -11.98 15.97
C ASP A 268 10.96 -11.22 17.22
N GLN A 269 11.62 -10.10 17.55
CA GLN A 269 11.25 -9.24 18.67
C GLN A 269 9.89 -8.58 18.44
N LEU A 270 9.59 -8.13 17.23
CA LEU A 270 8.28 -7.57 16.91
C LEU A 270 7.15 -8.57 17.16
N ASN A 271 7.36 -9.83 16.85
CA ASN A 271 6.39 -10.88 17.14
C ASN A 271 6.24 -11.18 18.64
N SER A 272 7.16 -10.75 19.47
CA SER A 272 7.14 -10.94 20.90
C SER A 272 6.63 -9.75 21.71
N VAL A 273 6.21 -8.65 21.04
CA VAL A 273 5.62 -7.49 21.73
C VAL A 273 4.44 -7.92 22.59
N PRO A 274 4.44 -7.62 23.91
CA PRO A 274 3.37 -8.02 24.80
C PRO A 274 2.02 -7.42 24.38
N LEU A 275 0.98 -8.23 24.46
CA LEU A 275 -0.39 -7.74 24.31
C LEU A 275 -0.75 -6.86 25.50
N LEU A 276 -1.35 -5.70 25.27
CA LEU A 276 -1.91 -4.86 26.34
C LEU A 276 -3.09 -5.56 27.03
N ASN A 277 -3.85 -6.37 26.28
CA ASN A 277 -4.95 -7.14 26.81
C ASN A 277 -4.88 -8.60 26.33
N PRO A 278 -4.13 -9.47 27.03
CA PRO A 278 -3.95 -10.87 26.63
C PRO A 278 -5.23 -11.70 26.69
N THR A 279 -6.29 -11.21 27.35
CA THR A 279 -7.57 -11.92 27.40
C THR A 279 -8.38 -11.81 26.11
N GLN A 280 -8.06 -10.87 25.25
CA GLN A 280 -8.76 -10.66 23.97
C GLN A 280 -8.32 -11.62 22.87
N ILE A 281 -7.14 -12.24 23.00
CA ILE A 281 -6.64 -13.19 22.00
C ILE A 281 -6.66 -14.60 22.60
N PRO A 282 -7.54 -15.49 22.14
CA PRO A 282 -7.55 -16.88 22.60
C PRO A 282 -6.25 -17.59 22.23
N ASN A 283 -5.77 -18.47 23.12
CA ASN A 283 -4.67 -19.42 22.86
C ASN A 283 -3.24 -18.86 22.82
N GLY A 284 -2.94 -17.76 23.51
CA GLY A 284 -1.55 -17.29 23.67
C GLY A 284 -0.92 -16.81 22.37
N GLN A 285 -1.73 -16.35 21.43
CA GLN A 285 -1.25 -15.74 20.18
C GLN A 285 -0.55 -14.41 20.49
N ASN A 286 0.57 -14.17 19.83
CA ASN A 286 1.31 -12.93 19.91
C ASN A 286 0.64 -11.83 19.08
N ASN A 287 1.19 -10.62 19.08
CA ASN A 287 0.67 -9.49 18.32
C ASN A 287 0.36 -9.86 16.87
N LEU A 288 -0.80 -9.44 16.43
CA LEU A 288 -1.22 -9.57 15.05
C LEU A 288 -0.78 -8.34 14.28
N TRP A 289 0.09 -8.53 13.30
CA TRP A 289 0.37 -7.52 12.29
C TRP A 289 -0.83 -7.38 11.37
N LEU A 290 -1.51 -6.26 11.43
CA LEU A 290 -2.62 -5.98 10.54
C LEU A 290 -2.16 -5.24 9.29
N ASP A 291 -1.15 -4.38 9.46
CA ASP A 291 -0.56 -3.60 8.37
C ASP A 291 0.94 -3.39 8.61
N VAL A 292 1.69 -3.30 7.53
CA VAL A 292 3.05 -2.79 7.51
C VAL A 292 3.21 -1.89 6.29
N HIS A 293 4.00 -0.83 6.44
CA HIS A 293 4.30 0.09 5.36
C HIS A 293 5.78 0.45 5.39
N LEU A 294 6.38 0.64 4.22
CA LEU A 294 7.78 1.04 4.05
C LEU A 294 7.82 2.40 3.36
N ALA A 295 8.52 3.35 3.97
CA ALA A 295 8.80 4.65 3.38
C ALA A 295 9.95 5.34 4.14
N ASP A 296 10.71 6.18 3.45
CA ASP A 296 11.76 7.01 4.03
C ASP A 296 11.13 8.25 4.70
N PHE A 297 10.94 8.20 6.03
CA PHE A 297 10.33 9.28 6.81
C PHE A 297 11.31 10.32 7.31
N ASN A 298 12.61 10.07 7.20
CA ASN A 298 13.66 10.95 7.71
C ASN A 298 14.60 11.50 6.62
N GLY A 299 14.38 11.14 5.34
CA GLY A 299 15.12 11.62 4.19
C GLY A 299 16.52 11.00 4.04
N ASP A 300 16.80 9.86 4.68
CA ASP A 300 18.12 9.22 4.65
C ASP A 300 18.28 8.17 3.55
N LYS A 301 17.25 7.92 2.75
CA LYS A 301 17.16 6.98 1.61
C LYS A 301 17.08 5.51 2.00
N TYR A 302 16.77 5.21 3.22
CA TYR A 302 16.48 3.86 3.69
C TYR A 302 15.05 3.84 4.22
N ASP A 303 14.21 3.03 3.64
CA ASP A 303 12.80 3.00 4.05
C ASP A 303 12.66 2.48 5.49
N ASP A 304 11.98 3.27 6.31
CA ASP A 304 11.57 2.95 7.67
C ASP A 304 10.33 2.04 7.67
N ILE A 305 10.03 1.41 8.79
CA ILE A 305 8.85 0.51 8.92
C ILE A 305 7.78 1.17 9.77
N VAL A 306 6.60 1.41 9.19
CA VAL A 306 5.37 1.56 9.99
C VAL A 306 4.85 0.17 10.30
N ALA A 307 4.72 -0.16 11.58
CA ALA A 307 4.14 -1.42 12.05
C ALA A 307 2.78 -1.15 12.70
N GLY A 308 1.72 -1.61 12.03
CA GLY A 308 0.35 -1.51 12.47
C GLY A 308 -0.13 -2.80 13.13
N PHE A 309 -0.54 -2.71 14.38
CA PHE A 309 -0.99 -3.84 15.17
C PHE A 309 -2.51 -3.84 15.38
N GLY A 310 -3.03 -4.94 15.84
CA GLY A 310 -4.44 -5.10 16.20
C GLY A 310 -4.67 -6.04 17.35
N HIS A 311 -5.93 -6.31 17.66
CA HIS A 311 -6.37 -7.27 18.65
C HIS A 311 -5.83 -7.03 20.07
N GLY A 312 -5.90 -5.80 20.57
CA GLY A 312 -5.46 -5.45 21.92
C GLY A 312 -3.95 -5.34 22.08
N SER A 313 -3.27 -5.16 20.98
CA SER A 313 -1.83 -4.90 20.93
C SER A 313 -1.50 -3.46 21.35
N ALA A 314 -0.20 -3.23 21.54
CA ALA A 314 0.39 -1.94 21.83
C ALA A 314 0.13 -0.89 20.74
N TYR A 315 0.70 0.29 20.92
CA TYR A 315 0.70 1.35 19.90
C TYR A 315 1.21 0.84 18.56
N SER A 316 0.77 1.46 17.47
CA SER A 316 1.49 1.40 16.20
C SER A 316 2.77 2.23 16.30
N TYR A 317 3.81 1.81 15.61
CA TYR A 317 5.13 2.42 15.70
C TYR A 317 5.71 2.69 14.31
N VAL A 318 6.54 3.72 14.21
CA VAL A 318 7.58 3.83 13.18
C VAL A 318 8.88 3.27 13.78
N PHE A 319 9.47 2.28 13.13
CA PHE A 319 10.81 1.75 13.42
C PHE A 319 11.79 2.33 12.44
N TRP A 320 12.83 2.97 12.98
CA TRP A 320 13.81 3.67 12.18
C TRP A 320 14.82 2.71 11.55
N ASN A 321 15.10 2.92 10.28
CA ASN A 321 16.07 2.15 9.52
C ASN A 321 17.47 2.78 9.64
N ASN A 322 18.40 2.08 10.25
CA ASN A 322 19.77 2.52 10.28
C ASN A 322 20.59 1.76 9.22
N LYS A 323 20.52 2.23 7.97
CA LYS A 323 21.28 1.68 6.82
C LYS A 323 21.07 0.18 6.64
N GLY A 324 19.81 -0.22 6.53
CA GLY A 324 19.40 -1.62 6.35
C GLY A 324 19.35 -2.43 7.63
N ASN A 325 19.47 -1.77 8.80
CA ASN A 325 19.40 -2.43 10.10
C ASN A 325 18.33 -1.79 10.98
N PHE A 326 17.51 -2.61 11.60
CA PHE A 326 16.48 -2.18 12.54
C PHE A 326 16.82 -2.62 13.96
N SER A 327 16.44 -1.79 14.93
CA SER A 327 16.47 -2.11 16.34
C SER A 327 15.07 -1.98 16.93
N PHE A 328 14.70 -2.94 17.80
CA PHE A 328 13.41 -2.88 18.48
C PHE A 328 13.30 -1.65 19.41
N ASP A 329 14.41 -1.15 19.91
CA ASP A 329 14.46 0.01 20.80
C ASP A 329 14.45 1.34 20.07
N ASP A 330 14.74 1.34 18.77
CA ASP A 330 14.76 2.53 17.91
C ASP A 330 13.42 2.72 17.19
N LYS A 331 12.47 3.31 17.90
CA LYS A 331 11.10 3.50 17.41
C LYS A 331 10.42 4.73 17.97
N THR A 332 9.49 5.26 17.20
CA THR A 332 8.58 6.33 17.61
C THR A 332 7.14 5.81 17.63
N PRO A 333 6.42 5.93 18.77
CA PRO A 333 5.00 5.58 18.79
C PRO A 333 4.18 6.56 17.97
N LEU A 334 3.24 6.06 17.18
CA LEU A 334 2.27 6.91 16.50
C LEU A 334 1.20 7.42 17.49
N PRO A 335 0.60 8.59 17.22
CA PRO A 335 -0.47 9.13 18.05
C PRO A 335 -1.63 8.15 18.22
N ALA A 336 -2.22 8.11 19.42
CA ALA A 336 -3.36 7.26 19.71
C ALA A 336 -4.60 7.70 18.91
N THR A 337 -5.43 6.74 18.51
CA THR A 337 -6.70 7.00 17.82
C THR A 337 -7.82 7.34 18.82
N VAL A 338 -8.99 7.76 18.30
CA VAL A 338 -10.23 7.95 19.09
C VAL A 338 -10.74 6.66 19.74
N TYR A 339 -10.26 5.49 19.33
CA TYR A 339 -10.64 4.19 19.89
C TYR A 339 -9.81 3.79 21.11
N GLY A 340 -8.71 4.51 21.39
CA GLY A 340 -7.71 4.14 22.36
C GLY A 340 -6.83 2.96 21.90
N THR A 341 -5.68 2.79 22.52
CA THR A 341 -4.66 1.82 22.10
C THR A 341 -5.14 0.37 22.16
N GLU A 342 -5.93 0.02 23.18
CA GLU A 342 -6.38 -1.38 23.38
C GLU A 342 -7.47 -1.81 22.40
N ASN A 343 -8.19 -0.86 21.79
CA ASN A 343 -9.34 -1.15 20.95
C ASN A 343 -9.13 -0.78 19.47
N THR A 344 -7.97 -0.25 19.12
CA THR A 344 -7.63 0.11 17.74
C THR A 344 -7.19 -1.11 16.93
N LEU A 345 -7.73 -1.22 15.72
CA LEU A 345 -7.23 -2.06 14.66
C LEU A 345 -6.65 -1.15 13.58
N HIS A 346 -5.36 -1.23 13.34
CA HIS A 346 -4.65 -0.49 12.29
C HIS A 346 -4.84 -1.24 10.97
N MET A 347 -5.65 -0.71 10.07
CA MET A 347 -6.13 -1.45 8.91
C MET A 347 -5.27 -1.25 7.66
N GLU A 348 -4.90 -0.02 7.36
CA GLU A 348 -4.16 0.32 6.14
C GLU A 348 -3.44 1.66 6.29
N THR A 349 -2.18 1.72 5.89
CA THR A 349 -1.34 2.92 5.83
C THR A 349 -1.10 3.34 4.39
N ARG A 350 -1.18 4.64 4.13
CA ARG A 350 -0.69 5.31 2.93
C ARG A 350 0.18 6.49 3.32
N THR A 351 1.09 6.87 2.44
CA THR A 351 1.99 8.01 2.62
C THR A 351 1.88 8.97 1.47
N THR A 352 2.02 10.24 1.79
CA THR A 352 2.15 11.34 0.83
C THR A 352 2.75 12.53 1.54
N ASP A 353 3.47 13.38 0.84
CA ASP A 353 3.86 14.71 1.27
C ASP A 353 2.67 15.66 1.04
N MET A 354 1.72 15.70 2.04
CA MET A 354 0.43 16.37 1.84
C MET A 354 0.51 17.90 1.89
N ASP A 355 1.51 18.45 2.59
CA ASP A 355 1.70 19.90 2.73
C ASP A 355 2.90 20.44 1.93
N LYS A 356 3.59 19.54 1.21
CA LYS A 356 4.71 19.86 0.31
C LYS A 356 5.92 20.46 1.02
N ASP A 357 6.18 19.99 2.24
CA ASP A 357 7.35 20.38 3.02
C ASP A 357 8.58 19.47 2.78
N GLY A 358 8.40 18.36 2.10
CA GLY A 358 9.43 17.40 1.72
C GLY A 358 9.46 16.15 2.59
N ASP A 359 8.68 16.11 3.67
CA ASP A 359 8.57 14.95 4.55
C ASP A 359 7.31 14.13 4.19
N LEU A 360 7.40 12.79 4.26
CA LEU A 360 6.25 11.94 4.00
C LEU A 360 5.33 11.87 5.22
N ASP A 361 4.07 12.20 5.03
CA ASP A 361 3.01 12.14 6.02
C ASP A 361 2.31 10.78 6.01
N LEU A 362 1.53 10.48 7.05
CA LEU A 362 0.79 9.24 7.20
C LEU A 362 -0.71 9.47 7.15
N ILE A 363 -1.38 8.67 6.35
CA ILE A 363 -2.83 8.56 6.30
C ILE A 363 -3.19 7.12 6.64
N ILE A 364 -3.89 6.91 7.75
CA ILE A 364 -4.14 5.58 8.28
C ILE A 364 -5.62 5.34 8.48
N SER A 365 -6.13 4.25 7.90
CA SER A 365 -7.47 3.79 8.21
C SER A 365 -7.47 2.88 9.43
N HIS A 366 -8.45 3.05 10.30
CA HIS A 366 -8.60 2.28 11.53
C HIS A 366 -10.01 1.72 11.69
N SER A 367 -10.10 0.60 12.40
CA SER A 367 -11.33 0.03 12.89
C SER A 367 -11.21 -0.31 14.38
N ARG A 368 -12.26 -0.82 15.00
CA ARG A 368 -12.25 -1.25 16.41
C ARG A 368 -12.19 -2.75 16.53
N TYR A 369 -11.51 -3.22 17.58
CA TYR A 369 -11.56 -4.61 17.97
C TYR A 369 -12.92 -4.98 18.59
N SER A 370 -13.50 -4.09 19.39
CA SER A 370 -14.81 -4.33 20.03
C SER A 370 -15.77 -3.15 19.77
N PRO A 371 -16.90 -3.35 19.06
CA PRO A 371 -17.29 -4.59 18.37
C PRO A 371 -16.34 -4.92 17.23
N PHE A 372 -16.14 -6.20 16.96
CA PHE A 372 -15.12 -6.70 16.01
C PHE A 372 -15.26 -6.09 14.62
N TYR A 373 -14.18 -5.48 14.12
CA TYR A 373 -14.14 -4.71 12.88
C TYR A 373 -15.27 -3.68 12.78
N GLY A 374 -15.57 -3.03 13.92
CA GLY A 374 -16.59 -1.98 13.99
C GLY A 374 -16.00 -0.59 13.91
N GLY A 375 -16.62 0.26 13.10
CA GLY A 375 -16.21 1.65 12.93
C GLY A 375 -15.20 1.84 11.82
N ASP A 376 -15.12 3.08 11.40
CA ASP A 376 -14.47 3.55 10.19
C ASP A 376 -13.85 4.92 10.47
N TYR A 377 -12.58 4.92 10.89
CA TYR A 377 -11.86 6.12 11.29
C TYR A 377 -10.61 6.32 10.44
N LEU A 378 -10.53 7.46 9.80
CA LEU A 378 -9.35 7.90 9.07
C LEU A 378 -8.53 8.82 9.98
N GLN A 379 -7.25 8.50 10.19
CA GLN A 379 -6.31 9.32 10.93
C GLN A 379 -5.32 9.97 9.97
N ILE A 380 -5.10 11.27 10.13
CA ILE A 380 -4.14 12.05 9.37
C ILE A 380 -3.04 12.50 10.32
N ILE A 381 -1.84 12.06 10.06
CA ILE A 381 -0.66 12.31 10.89
C ILE A 381 0.37 13.03 10.04
N ARG A 382 0.65 14.28 10.39
CA ARG A 382 1.71 15.05 9.78
C ARG A 382 3.06 14.65 10.36
N ASN A 383 4.05 14.54 9.50
CA ASN A 383 5.44 14.29 9.86
C ASN A 383 6.22 15.60 9.80
N ASP A 384 6.67 16.10 10.92
CA ASP A 384 7.54 17.29 11.02
C ASP A 384 8.96 16.78 11.33
N ALA A 385 9.73 16.38 10.34
CA ALA A 385 11.11 15.87 10.45
C ALA A 385 11.26 14.71 11.49
N GLY A 386 10.44 13.69 11.36
CA GLY A 386 10.41 12.52 12.26
C GLY A 386 9.54 12.70 13.51
N LYS A 387 8.84 13.82 13.63
CA LYS A 387 7.87 14.08 14.69
C LYS A 387 6.45 13.97 14.15
N PHE A 388 5.76 12.90 14.51
CA PHE A 388 4.40 12.59 14.06
C PHE A 388 3.34 13.31 14.89
N VAL A 389 2.53 14.15 14.24
CA VAL A 389 1.49 14.97 14.86
C VAL A 389 0.13 14.63 14.27
N ASP A 390 -0.82 14.19 15.10
CA ASP A 390 -2.20 13.96 14.67
C ASP A 390 -2.91 15.29 14.41
N ILE A 391 -3.25 15.53 13.15
CA ILE A 391 -3.98 16.72 12.71
C ILE A 391 -5.43 16.41 12.29
N THR A 392 -5.89 15.20 12.49
CA THR A 392 -7.17 14.68 11.98
C THR A 392 -8.35 15.59 12.28
N SER A 393 -8.48 16.03 13.54
CA SER A 393 -9.63 16.81 13.99
C SER A 393 -9.71 18.22 13.37
N THR A 394 -8.58 18.74 12.89
CA THR A 394 -8.49 20.02 12.18
C THR A 394 -8.50 19.85 10.67
N ALA A 395 -8.00 18.72 10.18
CA ALA A 395 -7.84 18.46 8.76
C ALA A 395 -9.13 17.98 8.08
N ILE A 396 -9.86 17.07 8.71
CA ILE A 396 -11.07 16.46 8.14
C ILE A 396 -12.23 16.43 9.13
N ARG A 397 -13.44 16.40 8.57
CA ARG A 397 -14.65 16.11 9.35
C ARG A 397 -15.08 14.68 9.12
N GLN A 398 -15.30 13.93 10.19
CA GLN A 398 -15.84 12.58 10.18
C GLN A 398 -17.08 12.49 11.07
N ASP A 399 -18.05 11.69 10.64
CA ASP A 399 -19.30 11.51 11.41
C ASP A 399 -19.15 10.44 12.48
N ASN A 400 -19.64 10.71 13.70
CA ASN A 400 -19.61 9.74 14.79
C ASN A 400 -20.37 8.44 14.46
N SER A 401 -21.41 8.50 13.63
CA SER A 401 -22.13 7.32 13.18
C SER A 401 -21.26 6.35 12.38
N ASP A 402 -20.25 6.85 11.71
CA ASP A 402 -19.28 6.05 10.96
C ASP A 402 -18.13 5.60 11.86
N ILE A 403 -17.54 6.53 12.62
CA ILE A 403 -16.47 6.22 13.59
C ILE A 403 -16.92 5.12 14.56
N TYR A 404 -18.16 5.20 15.06
CA TYR A 404 -18.70 4.24 16.02
C TYR A 404 -19.71 3.26 15.42
N ALA A 405 -19.64 3.02 14.11
CA ALA A 405 -20.48 2.01 13.44
C ALA A 405 -20.30 0.60 14.04
N GLY A 406 -21.31 -0.26 13.86
CA GLY A 406 -21.35 -1.57 14.48
C GLY A 406 -20.43 -2.61 13.85
N PHE A 407 -20.67 -3.87 14.19
CA PHE A 407 -19.92 -5.04 13.76
C PHE A 407 -19.73 -5.12 12.23
N LEU A 408 -18.50 -5.41 11.79
CA LEU A 408 -18.08 -5.51 10.38
C LEU A 408 -18.41 -4.27 9.51
N LYS A 409 -18.33 -3.09 10.09
CA LYS A 409 -18.50 -1.82 9.41
C LYS A 409 -17.15 -1.07 9.42
N TRP A 410 -16.28 -1.39 8.48
CA TRP A 410 -14.95 -0.82 8.33
C TRP A 410 -14.66 -0.50 6.86
N SER A 411 -13.70 0.38 6.61
CA SER A 411 -13.32 0.73 5.24
C SER A 411 -12.37 -0.29 4.64
N PRO A 412 -12.69 -0.82 3.47
CA PRO A 412 -11.86 -1.83 2.83
C PRO A 412 -10.70 -1.27 1.99
N ALA A 413 -10.66 0.01 1.64
CA ALA A 413 -9.61 0.55 0.79
C ALA A 413 -9.43 2.07 0.94
N LEU A 414 -8.18 2.50 0.80
CA LEU A 414 -7.73 3.89 0.82
C LEU A 414 -6.84 4.14 -0.41
N TYR A 415 -7.17 5.17 -1.19
CA TYR A 415 -6.40 5.59 -2.36
C TYR A 415 -5.95 7.03 -2.19
N ILE A 416 -4.73 7.32 -2.65
CA ILE A 416 -4.15 8.65 -2.67
C ILE A 416 -3.90 9.02 -4.12
N ARG A 417 -4.52 10.11 -4.60
CA ARG A 417 -4.44 10.59 -5.99
C ARG A 417 -4.67 12.09 -6.03
N ASP A 418 -4.04 12.79 -6.95
CA ASP A 418 -4.36 14.18 -7.28
C ASP A 418 -5.60 14.21 -8.19
N LEU A 419 -6.78 14.28 -7.57
CA LEU A 419 -8.07 14.16 -8.27
C LEU A 419 -8.45 15.41 -9.05
N ASN A 420 -7.98 16.57 -8.60
CA ASN A 420 -8.32 17.86 -9.15
C ASN A 420 -7.20 18.49 -9.98
N LYS A 421 -6.07 17.81 -10.12
CA LYS A 421 -4.88 18.21 -10.90
C LYS A 421 -4.26 19.53 -10.42
N ASP A 422 -4.31 19.78 -9.10
CA ASP A 422 -3.70 20.96 -8.49
C ASP A 422 -2.27 20.70 -7.96
N GLY A 423 -1.76 19.49 -8.14
CA GLY A 423 -0.43 19.05 -7.72
C GLY A 423 -0.36 18.60 -6.27
N LYS A 424 -1.50 18.53 -5.56
CA LYS A 424 -1.59 17.97 -4.20
C LYS A 424 -2.39 16.68 -4.23
N ASP A 425 -1.96 15.75 -3.41
CA ASP A 425 -2.66 14.48 -3.29
C ASP A 425 -3.95 14.64 -2.47
N ASP A 426 -5.02 14.06 -2.99
CA ASP A 426 -6.32 13.92 -2.39
C ASP A 426 -6.51 12.48 -1.89
N MET A 427 -7.55 12.24 -1.10
CA MET A 427 -7.84 10.94 -0.53
C MET A 427 -9.20 10.42 -1.00
N VAL A 428 -9.24 9.13 -1.35
CA VAL A 428 -10.49 8.39 -1.61
C VAL A 428 -10.57 7.24 -0.62
N PHE A 429 -11.58 7.28 0.22
CA PHE A 429 -11.80 6.32 1.28
C PHE A 429 -13.06 5.52 0.98
N ALA A 430 -12.89 4.25 0.59
CA ALA A 430 -13.99 3.37 0.22
C ALA A 430 -14.66 2.81 1.47
N ARG A 431 -15.99 2.87 1.50
CA ARG A 431 -16.80 2.31 2.59
C ARG A 431 -17.22 0.87 2.30
N GLN A 432 -17.56 0.13 3.35
CA GLN A 432 -18.05 -1.25 3.24
C GLN A 432 -19.34 -1.37 2.41
N ASP A 433 -20.15 -0.33 2.37
CA ASP A 433 -21.38 -0.26 1.57
C ASP A 433 -21.15 0.13 0.10
N GLY A 434 -19.90 0.40 -0.28
CA GLY A 434 -19.49 0.80 -1.62
C GLY A 434 -19.53 2.31 -1.87
N ALA A 435 -19.99 3.12 -0.91
CA ALA A 435 -19.90 4.56 -1.03
C ALA A 435 -18.44 5.03 -0.88
N LEU A 436 -18.11 6.16 -1.48
CA LEU A 436 -16.81 6.80 -1.38
C LEU A 436 -16.91 8.06 -0.52
N ARG A 437 -15.94 8.25 0.35
CA ARG A 437 -15.61 9.56 0.92
C ARG A 437 -14.38 10.08 0.21
N ILE A 438 -14.52 11.25 -0.37
CA ILE A 438 -13.45 11.93 -1.09
C ILE A 438 -13.07 13.16 -0.29
N TYR A 439 -11.79 13.32 -0.04
CA TYR A 439 -11.23 14.45 0.68
C TYR A 439 -10.26 15.17 -0.24
N ILE A 440 -10.67 16.34 -0.73
CA ILE A 440 -9.85 17.20 -1.60
C ILE A 440 -8.92 18.04 -0.73
N ASN A 441 -7.64 17.95 -0.97
CA ASN A 441 -6.59 18.68 -0.26
C ASN A 441 -6.60 20.15 -0.65
N GLU A 442 -7.01 21.03 0.26
CA GLU A 442 -7.05 22.47 -0.01
C GLU A 442 -5.69 23.14 0.20
N ASN A 443 -4.94 22.73 1.24
CA ASN A 443 -3.71 23.44 1.63
C ASN A 443 -2.72 22.61 2.46
N GLY A 444 -2.79 21.27 2.39
CA GLY A 444 -1.95 20.37 3.19
C GLY A 444 -2.40 20.16 4.64
N SER A 445 -3.27 21.03 5.16
CA SER A 445 -3.73 20.98 6.55
C SER A 445 -5.24 20.87 6.68
N THR A 446 -5.98 21.14 5.61
CA THR A 446 -7.45 21.04 5.56
C THR A 446 -7.92 20.40 4.27
N PHE A 447 -8.93 19.56 4.37
CA PHE A 447 -9.50 18.83 3.26
C PHE A 447 -11.01 19.05 3.17
N ARG A 448 -11.50 19.25 1.96
CA ARG A 448 -12.94 19.34 1.69
C ARG A 448 -13.51 17.96 1.43
N ASN A 449 -14.59 17.61 2.11
CA ASN A 449 -15.22 16.30 2.05
C ASN A 449 -16.36 16.24 1.02
N PHE A 450 -16.39 15.17 0.21
CA PHE A 450 -17.51 14.78 -0.63
C PHE A 450 -17.89 13.33 -0.33
N ASN A 451 -19.20 13.07 -0.18
CA ASN A 451 -19.75 11.72 -0.09
C ASN A 451 -20.38 11.35 -1.42
N VAL A 452 -19.88 10.27 -2.03
CA VAL A 452 -20.32 9.81 -3.35
C VAL A 452 -20.80 8.38 -3.24
N SER A 453 -21.99 8.11 -3.76
CA SER A 453 -22.57 6.78 -3.77
C SER A 453 -22.84 6.33 -5.20
N LEU A 454 -22.91 5.03 -5.40
CA LEU A 454 -23.42 4.47 -6.64
C LEU A 454 -24.85 4.98 -6.91
N PRO A 455 -25.22 5.20 -8.19
CA PRO A 455 -26.59 5.51 -8.53
C PRO A 455 -27.55 4.46 -7.95
N PRO A 456 -28.72 4.85 -7.39
CA PRO A 456 -29.66 3.91 -6.76
C PRO A 456 -30.11 2.76 -7.69
N SER A 457 -30.14 2.99 -8.99
CA SER A 457 -30.46 1.96 -10.00
C SER A 457 -29.41 0.86 -10.14
N GLU A 458 -28.18 1.10 -9.68
CA GLU A 458 -27.06 0.17 -9.85
C GLU A 458 -26.90 -0.80 -8.67
N GLY A 459 -27.65 -0.59 -7.58
CA GLY A 459 -27.56 -1.42 -6.39
C GLY A 459 -26.28 -1.19 -5.58
N SER A 460 -25.85 -2.22 -4.84
CA SER A 460 -24.63 -2.20 -4.03
C SER A 460 -23.49 -2.91 -4.76
N GLY A 461 -22.27 -2.45 -4.53
CA GLY A 461 -21.04 -3.05 -5.07
C GLY A 461 -19.89 -2.91 -4.09
N LYS A 462 -18.82 -3.70 -4.29
CA LYS A 462 -17.54 -3.51 -3.60
C LYS A 462 -16.57 -2.82 -4.53
N LEU A 463 -15.98 -1.72 -4.09
CA LEU A 463 -14.90 -1.07 -4.83
C LEU A 463 -13.70 -2.03 -4.86
N ILE A 464 -13.18 -2.30 -6.06
CA ILE A 464 -12.04 -3.18 -6.28
C ILE A 464 -10.87 -2.50 -6.98
N GLY A 465 -11.05 -1.28 -7.45
CA GLY A 465 -10.01 -0.47 -8.08
C GLY A 465 -10.44 0.98 -8.20
N PHE A 466 -9.45 1.86 -8.16
CA PHE A 466 -9.63 3.29 -8.37
C PHE A 466 -8.37 3.86 -9.02
N ASP A 467 -8.46 4.22 -10.30
CA ASP A 467 -7.35 4.77 -11.07
C ASP A 467 -7.87 5.47 -12.33
N ASP A 468 -6.97 6.13 -13.09
CA ASP A 468 -7.26 6.65 -14.42
C ASP A 468 -7.06 5.52 -15.45
N PHE A 469 -8.10 4.70 -15.62
CA PHE A 469 -8.00 3.53 -16.49
C PHE A 469 -8.12 3.87 -17.98
N ASP A 470 -8.76 4.97 -18.35
CA ASP A 470 -8.90 5.40 -19.75
C ASP A 470 -7.84 6.43 -20.20
N GLY A 471 -6.96 6.85 -19.29
CA GLY A 471 -5.82 7.72 -19.57
C GLY A 471 -6.19 9.15 -19.92
N ASP A 472 -7.42 9.59 -19.59
CA ASP A 472 -7.90 10.94 -19.87
C ASP A 472 -7.61 11.92 -18.71
N GLY A 473 -7.02 11.40 -17.65
CA GLY A 473 -6.65 12.12 -16.44
C GLY A 473 -7.80 12.34 -15.47
N ASN A 474 -8.96 11.71 -15.65
CA ASN A 474 -9.99 11.61 -14.65
C ASN A 474 -10.02 10.15 -14.13
N PHE A 475 -10.49 9.96 -12.93
CA PHE A 475 -10.40 8.67 -12.27
C PHE A 475 -11.68 7.86 -12.41
N GLU A 476 -11.52 6.55 -12.57
CA GLU A 476 -12.61 5.59 -12.57
C GLU A 476 -12.60 4.77 -11.27
N ALA A 477 -13.80 4.63 -10.70
CA ALA A 477 -14.09 3.68 -9.64
C ALA A 477 -14.57 2.35 -10.25
N VAL A 478 -13.88 1.27 -9.96
CA VAL A 478 -14.19 -0.07 -10.46
C VAL A 478 -14.88 -0.86 -9.38
N TYR A 479 -16.13 -1.29 -9.65
CA TYR A 479 -16.94 -2.01 -8.70
C TYR A 479 -17.21 -3.44 -9.13
N TRP A 480 -17.03 -4.36 -8.20
CA TRP A 480 -17.54 -5.71 -8.29
C TRP A 480 -19.00 -5.73 -7.83
N GLN A 481 -19.89 -6.10 -8.73
CA GLN A 481 -21.31 -6.11 -8.48
C GLN A 481 -21.92 -7.45 -8.85
N TYR A 482 -23.04 -7.74 -8.20
CA TYR A 482 -23.82 -8.95 -8.43
C TYR A 482 -25.10 -8.58 -9.18
N GLY A 483 -25.35 -9.26 -10.29
CA GLY A 483 -26.58 -9.15 -11.05
C GLY A 483 -27.13 -10.53 -11.33
N GLY A 484 -28.44 -10.73 -11.21
CA GLY A 484 -29.08 -11.99 -11.54
C GLY A 484 -30.30 -12.30 -10.69
N THR A 485 -31.06 -13.29 -11.15
CA THR A 485 -32.21 -13.88 -10.43
C THR A 485 -31.71 -14.91 -9.42
N ALA A 486 -32.60 -15.42 -8.56
CA ALA A 486 -32.27 -16.46 -7.58
C ALA A 486 -31.62 -17.69 -8.21
N ASP A 487 -31.93 -17.99 -9.48
CA ASP A 487 -31.46 -19.18 -10.21
C ASP A 487 -30.25 -18.93 -11.11
N ARG A 488 -29.84 -17.68 -11.30
CA ARG A 488 -28.71 -17.31 -12.17
C ARG A 488 -27.92 -16.14 -11.56
N LYS A 489 -26.75 -16.47 -11.08
CA LYS A 489 -25.86 -15.53 -10.39
C LYS A 489 -24.77 -15.10 -11.38
N ASP A 490 -24.86 -13.89 -11.89
CA ASP A 490 -23.84 -13.33 -12.75
C ASP A 490 -23.05 -12.25 -11.99
N TYR A 491 -21.74 -12.22 -12.16
CA TYR A 491 -20.88 -11.20 -11.58
C TYR A 491 -20.42 -10.27 -12.67
N TYR A 492 -20.43 -8.98 -12.34
CA TYR A 492 -20.03 -7.93 -13.26
C TYR A 492 -18.99 -7.04 -12.61
N VAL A 493 -18.06 -6.57 -13.41
CA VAL A 493 -17.23 -5.42 -13.09
C VAL A 493 -17.82 -4.22 -13.81
N ASN A 494 -18.22 -3.22 -13.04
CA ASN A 494 -18.72 -1.97 -13.58
C ASN A 494 -17.73 -0.85 -13.28
N LEU A 495 -17.45 -0.05 -14.30
CA LEU A 495 -16.62 1.15 -14.19
C LEU A 495 -17.51 2.38 -14.15
N TYR A 496 -17.15 3.28 -13.23
CA TYR A 496 -17.83 4.56 -13.06
C TYR A 496 -16.82 5.68 -13.03
N LYS A 497 -16.96 6.63 -13.92
CA LYS A 497 -16.13 7.83 -13.95
C LYS A 497 -16.53 8.77 -12.82
N LEU A 498 -15.55 9.25 -12.07
CA LEU A 498 -15.75 10.29 -11.06
C LEU A 498 -15.83 11.64 -11.75
N ILE A 499 -16.91 12.37 -11.51
CA ILE A 499 -17.18 13.68 -12.10
C ILE A 499 -17.34 14.70 -10.98
N PHE A 500 -16.55 15.74 -11.05
CA PHE A 500 -16.68 16.93 -10.19
C PHE A 500 -17.41 18.05 -10.94
N THR A 501 -18.32 18.74 -10.25
CA THR A 501 -19.08 19.89 -10.78
C THR A 501 -19.07 21.09 -9.84
#